data_93cb258d66e2eb57251fc63c18441f3c
#
_entry.id   93cb258d66e2eb57251fc63c18441f3c
#
_cell.length_a   1.000
_cell.length_b   1.000
_cell.length_c   1.000
_cell.angle_alpha   90.00
_cell.angle_beta   90.00
_cell.angle_gamma   90.00
#
_symmetry.space_group_name_H-M   'P 1'
#
loop_
_entity.id
_entity.type
_entity.pdbx_description
1 polymer ?
#
loop_
_entity_poly.entity_id
_entity_poly.type
_entity_poly.pdbx_seq_one_letter_code
_entity_poly.pdbx_strand_id
1 'polypeptide(L)'
;LILRRKSTLAVRFNFTGTVMFPKKDAKRPFVKEMEKNGRKMLSMNFGIKESDNNMAFVEAFDGEQETIKSKNADNENIEIKWKDRFDDDVVSSVASYRKTTIDLGEEFDGRHEFVTLYDAIKYLQENLPKYNGKVTVTGQMVKEPYNGKYYDKFKIQSVYAVADDKKNRLLITADIYYNKDSVDKTDWKTEKKIVVDGYIQQYINKDEGNKFIPQQFVFNASKYDENNEKHKKLLDYKMKYIDISKKTMQHLLWECVMLNGAETVEFDESQLTKAQKEQIELGIRTLNDFRPAGSIFGDRVTEYRLFDPKLTGDFADGIVDADMSASEFEDEIYVMASDENMDDVMKKAEKKDEPKVEEEETKTDSEPEVDEDDLF
;
A
#
# COMPACT_ATOMS: atom_id res chain seq x y z
N LEU A 1 -31.55 -13.55 -15.02
CA LEU A 1 -30.18 -13.03 -15.27
C LEU A 1 -29.50 -12.92 -13.91
N ILE A 2 -28.65 -13.88 -13.56
CA ILE A 2 -27.80 -13.79 -12.37
C ILE A 2 -26.67 -12.84 -12.76
N LEU A 3 -26.76 -11.59 -12.31
CA LEU A 3 -25.64 -10.66 -12.37
C LEU A 3 -24.48 -11.31 -11.61
N ARG A 4 -23.50 -11.84 -12.35
CA ARG A 4 -22.18 -12.15 -11.78
C ARG A 4 -21.65 -10.83 -11.22
N ARG A 5 -21.70 -10.66 -9.90
CA ARG A 5 -20.94 -9.60 -9.23
C ARG A 5 -19.49 -9.79 -9.69
N LYS A 6 -19.01 -8.86 -10.52
CA LYS A 6 -17.60 -8.82 -10.90
C LYS A 6 -16.81 -8.80 -9.58
N SER A 7 -15.84 -9.69 -9.45
CA SER A 7 -15.01 -9.70 -8.24
C SER A 7 -14.26 -8.37 -8.17
N THR A 8 -14.45 -7.66 -7.10
CA THR A 8 -13.69 -6.42 -6.81
C THR A 8 -12.21 -6.72 -6.90
N LEU A 9 -11.51 -5.97 -7.73
CA LEU A 9 -10.06 -6.06 -7.80
C LEU A 9 -9.48 -5.37 -6.55
N ALA A 10 -8.96 -6.14 -5.62
CA ALA A 10 -8.24 -5.59 -4.48
C ALA A 10 -7.05 -4.75 -4.96
N VAL A 11 -6.81 -3.61 -4.30
CA VAL A 11 -5.61 -2.82 -4.54
C VAL A 11 -4.39 -3.63 -4.15
N ARG A 12 -3.47 -3.82 -5.08
CA ARG A 12 -2.26 -4.61 -4.89
C ARG A 12 -1.03 -3.73 -4.92
N PHE A 13 -0.04 -4.09 -4.12
CA PHE A 13 1.26 -3.46 -4.20
C PHE A 13 2.35 -4.46 -4.64
N ASN A 14 3.40 -3.90 -5.23
CA ASN A 14 4.62 -4.59 -5.63
C ASN A 14 5.78 -3.63 -5.38
N PHE A 15 6.42 -3.78 -4.21
CA PHE A 15 7.48 -2.89 -3.76
C PHE A 15 8.83 -3.58 -3.91
N THR A 16 9.69 -3.00 -4.73
CA THR A 16 11.07 -3.47 -4.95
C THR A 16 12.04 -2.46 -4.36
N GLY A 17 12.94 -2.94 -3.52
CA GLY A 17 13.95 -2.08 -2.89
C GLY A 17 14.77 -2.80 -1.83
N THR A 18 15.51 -2.01 -1.06
CA THR A 18 16.30 -2.51 0.07
C THR A 18 15.45 -2.56 1.34
N VAL A 19 15.62 -3.62 2.11
CA VAL A 19 14.92 -3.77 3.40
C VAL A 19 15.48 -2.79 4.42
N MET A 20 14.58 -2.14 5.15
CA MET A 20 14.91 -1.29 6.27
C MET A 20 14.18 -1.77 7.53
N PHE A 21 14.95 -2.11 8.54
CA PHE A 21 14.39 -2.54 9.83
C PHE A 21 14.11 -1.35 10.75
N PRO A 22 13.02 -1.39 11.53
CA PRO A 22 12.81 -0.44 12.61
C PRO A 22 13.97 -0.45 13.61
N LYS A 23 14.23 0.67 14.28
CA LYS A 23 15.21 0.72 15.38
C LYS A 23 14.77 -0.26 16.49
N LYS A 24 15.74 -0.76 17.27
CA LYS A 24 15.47 -1.74 18.34
C LYS A 24 14.52 -1.23 19.44
N ASP A 25 14.52 0.06 19.66
CA ASP A 25 13.70 0.79 20.64
C ASP A 25 12.43 1.40 20.03
N ALA A 26 12.12 1.10 18.77
CA ALA A 26 10.93 1.62 18.11
C ALA A 26 9.64 1.09 18.79
N LYS A 27 8.62 1.92 18.89
CA LYS A 27 7.26 1.52 19.34
C LYS A 27 6.70 0.32 18.54
N ARG A 28 7.08 0.22 17.25
CA ARG A 28 6.77 -0.90 16.38
C ARG A 28 8.07 -1.60 15.97
N PRO A 29 8.54 -2.61 16.73
CA PRO A 29 9.72 -3.37 16.37
C PRO A 29 9.50 -4.20 15.12
N PHE A 30 10.58 -4.75 14.53
CA PHE A 30 10.50 -5.62 13.34
C PHE A 30 9.49 -6.76 13.54
N VAL A 31 9.58 -7.49 14.65
CA VAL A 31 8.58 -8.47 15.06
C VAL A 31 8.22 -8.23 16.53
N LYS A 32 6.91 -8.23 16.82
CA LYS A 32 6.35 -8.14 18.16
C LYS A 32 5.50 -9.38 18.42
N GLU A 33 5.86 -10.09 19.48
CA GLU A 33 5.04 -11.17 20.02
C GLU A 33 4.04 -10.62 21.03
N MET A 34 2.82 -11.11 20.98
CA MET A 34 1.74 -10.75 21.88
C MET A 34 0.96 -12.01 22.23
N GLU A 35 0.27 -12.00 23.37
CA GLU A 35 -0.70 -13.01 23.72
C GLU A 35 -2.09 -12.37 23.79
N LYS A 36 -3.07 -12.98 23.12
CA LYS A 36 -4.46 -12.55 23.18
C LYS A 36 -5.36 -13.79 23.33
N ASN A 37 -6.15 -13.83 24.39
CA ASN A 37 -7.05 -14.96 24.68
C ASN A 37 -6.32 -16.32 24.74
N GLY A 38 -5.11 -16.36 25.36
CA GLY A 38 -4.31 -17.57 25.48
C GLY A 38 -3.66 -18.06 24.19
N ARG A 39 -3.67 -17.25 23.11
CA ARG A 39 -3.08 -17.55 21.80
C ARG A 39 -1.93 -16.60 21.52
N LYS A 40 -0.84 -17.14 20.99
CA LYS A 40 0.28 -16.33 20.53
C LYS A 40 -0.05 -15.64 19.22
N MET A 41 0.21 -14.36 19.16
CA MET A 41 0.04 -13.50 18.00
C MET A 41 1.38 -12.88 17.63
N LEU A 42 1.63 -12.76 16.33
CA LEU A 42 2.82 -12.10 15.79
C LEU A 42 2.41 -10.91 14.93
N SER A 43 3.05 -9.79 15.18
CA SER A 43 2.98 -8.62 14.32
C SER A 43 4.37 -8.34 13.77
N MET A 44 4.49 -8.17 12.46
CA MET A 44 5.76 -7.83 11.80
C MET A 44 5.58 -6.55 10.99
N ASN A 45 6.63 -5.73 10.99
CA ASN A 45 6.66 -4.51 10.19
C ASN A 45 8.09 -4.17 9.78
N PHE A 46 8.31 -3.79 8.51
CA PHE A 46 9.59 -3.33 8.01
C PHE A 46 9.40 -2.40 6.80
N GLY A 47 10.41 -1.60 6.50
CA GLY A 47 10.40 -0.69 5.36
C GLY A 47 10.97 -1.32 4.10
N ILE A 48 10.44 -0.92 2.95
CA ILE A 48 11.05 -1.11 1.64
C ILE A 48 11.47 0.25 1.12
N LYS A 49 12.77 0.44 0.99
CA LYS A 49 13.40 1.68 0.59
C LYS A 49 13.65 1.66 -0.93
N GLU A 50 12.95 2.52 -1.66
CA GLU A 50 13.19 2.74 -3.09
C GLU A 50 14.39 3.64 -3.30
N SER A 51 14.49 4.70 -2.50
CA SER A 51 15.60 5.65 -2.44
C SER A 51 15.75 6.18 -1.01
N ASP A 52 16.73 7.06 -0.75
CA ASP A 52 16.91 7.65 0.59
C ASP A 52 15.70 8.43 1.08
N ASN A 53 14.84 8.87 0.16
CA ASN A 53 13.70 9.74 0.44
C ASN A 53 12.36 9.13 0.11
N ASN A 54 12.32 7.92 -0.41
CA ASN A 54 11.09 7.25 -0.76
C ASN A 54 11.09 5.84 -0.21
N MET A 55 10.19 5.58 0.72
CA MET A 55 10.03 4.27 1.33
C MET A 55 8.58 3.98 1.69
N ALA A 56 8.22 2.71 1.73
CA ALA A 56 6.94 2.24 2.22
C ALA A 56 7.15 1.23 3.34
N PHE A 57 6.28 1.24 4.35
CA PHE A 57 6.26 0.23 5.39
C PHE A 57 5.24 -0.84 5.05
N VAL A 58 5.67 -2.09 5.16
CA VAL A 58 4.83 -3.27 4.95
C VAL A 58 4.62 -3.99 6.27
N GLU A 59 3.47 -4.61 6.43
CA GLU A 59 3.10 -5.25 7.70
C GLU A 59 2.50 -6.64 7.48
N ALA A 60 2.64 -7.48 8.50
CA ALA A 60 1.98 -8.76 8.60
C ALA A 60 1.50 -8.97 10.04
N PHE A 61 0.34 -9.58 10.19
CA PHE A 61 -0.24 -9.91 11.49
C PHE A 61 -1.00 -11.22 11.41
N ASP A 62 -0.68 -12.17 12.29
CA ASP A 62 -1.40 -13.46 12.38
C ASP A 62 -1.15 -14.08 13.77
N GLY A 63 -1.91 -15.12 14.08
CA GLY A 63 -1.82 -15.82 15.36
C GLY A 63 -2.09 -17.30 15.27
N GLU A 64 -1.76 -18.00 16.35
CA GLU A 64 -2.06 -19.42 16.50
C GLU A 64 -3.57 -19.66 16.47
N GLN A 65 -3.97 -20.73 15.79
CA GLN A 65 -5.36 -21.12 15.59
C GLN A 65 -5.50 -22.62 15.87
N GLU A 66 -6.68 -23.09 16.23
CA GLU A 66 -6.94 -24.52 16.31
C GLU A 66 -7.14 -25.14 14.93
N THR A 67 -7.83 -24.38 14.06
CA THR A 67 -8.18 -24.78 12.71
C THR A 67 -7.99 -23.59 11.78
N ILE A 68 -7.31 -23.80 10.67
CA ILE A 68 -7.07 -22.81 9.61
C ILE A 68 -8.16 -22.98 8.57
N LYS A 69 -8.90 -21.92 8.28
CA LYS A 69 -9.88 -21.88 7.18
C LYS A 69 -9.21 -21.37 5.92
N SER A 70 -9.20 -22.17 4.87
CA SER A 70 -8.56 -21.85 3.60
C SER A 70 -9.42 -22.31 2.42
N LYS A 71 -8.85 -22.27 1.22
CA LYS A 71 -9.46 -22.76 -0.01
C LYS A 71 -8.49 -23.64 -0.79
N ASN A 72 -9.02 -24.67 -1.46
CA ASN A 72 -8.26 -25.48 -2.40
C ASN A 72 -8.17 -24.83 -3.78
N ALA A 73 -7.51 -25.51 -4.73
CA ALA A 73 -7.33 -25.03 -6.10
C ALA A 73 -8.67 -24.81 -6.84
N ASP A 74 -9.70 -25.56 -6.49
CA ASP A 74 -11.05 -25.47 -7.06
C ASP A 74 -11.91 -24.37 -6.39
N ASN A 75 -11.30 -23.57 -5.50
CA ASN A 75 -11.95 -22.51 -4.73
C ASN A 75 -12.98 -23.00 -3.70
N GLU A 76 -12.91 -24.26 -3.31
CA GLU A 76 -13.73 -24.83 -2.25
C GLU A 76 -13.13 -24.55 -0.87
N ASN A 77 -13.98 -24.37 0.13
CA ASN A 77 -13.54 -24.14 1.50
C ASN A 77 -12.96 -25.43 2.10
N ILE A 78 -11.78 -25.33 2.68
CA ILE A 78 -11.11 -26.42 3.38
C ILE A 78 -10.76 -25.98 4.81
N GLU A 79 -10.75 -26.93 5.73
CA GLU A 79 -10.32 -26.74 7.11
C GLU A 79 -9.09 -27.60 7.39
N ILE A 80 -8.03 -26.97 7.91
CA ILE A 80 -6.74 -27.59 8.18
C ILE A 80 -6.49 -27.49 9.68
N LYS A 81 -6.20 -28.62 10.34
CA LYS A 81 -5.79 -28.59 11.75
C LYS A 81 -4.44 -27.90 11.87
N TRP A 82 -4.28 -27.09 12.89
CA TRP A 82 -3.03 -26.35 13.12
C TRP A 82 -1.77 -27.20 13.10
N LYS A 83 -1.83 -28.40 13.66
CA LYS A 83 -0.68 -29.35 13.71
C LYS A 83 -0.28 -29.88 12.33
N ASP A 84 -1.20 -29.94 11.37
CA ASP A 84 -1.02 -30.58 10.06
C ASP A 84 -0.58 -29.55 8.99
N ARG A 85 -0.40 -28.26 9.34
CA ARG A 85 -0.12 -27.15 8.41
C ARG A 85 1.24 -27.19 7.70
N PHE A 86 2.13 -28.06 8.16
CA PHE A 86 3.44 -28.31 7.52
C PHE A 86 3.48 -29.61 6.71
N ASP A 87 2.39 -30.33 6.67
CA ASP A 87 2.30 -31.54 5.84
C ASP A 87 2.29 -31.15 4.36
N ASP A 88 3.18 -31.77 3.55
CA ASP A 88 3.35 -31.44 2.14
C ASP A 88 2.04 -31.63 1.33
N ASP A 89 1.26 -32.67 1.64
CA ASP A 89 -0.02 -32.92 0.99
C ASP A 89 -1.03 -31.82 1.35
N VAL A 90 -1.03 -31.34 2.59
CA VAL A 90 -1.87 -30.25 3.06
C VAL A 90 -1.43 -28.93 2.39
N VAL A 91 -0.15 -28.61 2.39
CA VAL A 91 0.38 -27.39 1.74
C VAL A 91 0.06 -27.41 0.24
N SER A 92 0.21 -28.55 -0.42
CA SER A 92 -0.10 -28.72 -1.84
C SER A 92 -1.58 -28.56 -2.15
N SER A 93 -2.46 -28.95 -1.25
CA SER A 93 -3.92 -28.84 -1.42
C SER A 93 -4.43 -27.40 -1.36
N VAL A 94 -3.71 -26.49 -0.69
CA VAL A 94 -4.10 -25.09 -0.54
C VAL A 94 -3.89 -24.31 -1.83
N ALA A 95 -4.88 -23.53 -2.23
CA ALA A 95 -4.76 -22.65 -3.40
C ALA A 95 -3.56 -21.69 -3.28
N SER A 96 -2.80 -21.52 -4.35
CA SER A 96 -1.56 -20.71 -4.34
C SER A 96 -1.79 -19.27 -3.88
N TYR A 97 -2.93 -18.67 -4.21
CA TYR A 97 -3.29 -17.31 -3.79
C TYR A 97 -3.65 -17.18 -2.29
N ARG A 98 -3.79 -18.31 -1.59
CA ARG A 98 -4.05 -18.38 -0.14
C ARG A 98 -2.79 -18.65 0.67
N LYS A 99 -1.70 -18.97 0.00
CA LYS A 99 -0.39 -19.21 0.63
C LYS A 99 0.44 -17.93 0.66
N THR A 100 1.28 -17.82 1.67
CA THR A 100 2.36 -16.81 1.71
C THR A 100 3.62 -17.45 1.12
N THR A 101 4.19 -16.82 0.09
CA THR A 101 5.40 -17.32 -0.57
C THR A 101 6.60 -16.45 -0.20
N ILE A 102 7.68 -17.08 0.24
CA ILE A 102 8.96 -16.42 0.52
C ILE A 102 10.06 -17.14 -0.22
N ASP A 103 10.90 -16.39 -0.92
CA ASP A 103 12.07 -16.89 -1.62
C ASP A 103 13.19 -15.86 -1.46
N LEU A 104 14.13 -16.15 -0.57
CA LEU A 104 15.31 -15.32 -0.32
C LEU A 104 16.57 -15.87 -1.05
N GLY A 105 16.41 -16.85 -1.95
CA GLY A 105 17.48 -17.48 -2.70
C GLY A 105 18.01 -18.76 -2.04
N GLU A 106 18.87 -19.47 -2.76
CA GLU A 106 19.37 -20.80 -2.39
C GLU A 106 20.11 -20.84 -1.03
N GLU A 107 20.73 -19.73 -0.62
CA GLU A 107 21.38 -19.61 0.69
C GLU A 107 20.40 -19.70 1.88
N PHE A 108 19.09 -19.56 1.59
CA PHE A 108 17.99 -19.63 2.54
C PHE A 108 17.00 -20.75 2.18
N ASP A 109 17.53 -21.86 1.63
CA ASP A 109 16.76 -23.04 1.21
C ASP A 109 15.73 -22.76 0.10
N GLY A 110 15.90 -21.67 -0.67
CA GLY A 110 15.08 -21.31 -1.83
C GLY A 110 13.65 -20.89 -1.49
N ARG A 111 12.69 -21.42 -2.26
CA ARG A 111 11.28 -21.04 -2.16
C ARG A 111 10.53 -21.81 -1.10
N HIS A 112 9.89 -21.08 -0.19
CA HIS A 112 8.98 -21.62 0.83
C HIS A 112 7.55 -21.16 0.62
N GLU A 113 6.60 -22.05 0.87
CA GLU A 113 5.16 -21.75 0.83
C GLU A 113 4.53 -22.04 2.19
N PHE A 114 3.91 -21.05 2.80
CA PHE A 114 3.31 -21.14 4.12
C PHE A 114 1.78 -21.06 4.02
N VAL A 115 1.09 -21.99 4.69
CA VAL A 115 -0.37 -21.99 4.80
C VAL A 115 -0.85 -20.88 5.73
N THR A 116 -0.01 -20.46 6.70
CA THR A 116 -0.30 -19.36 7.63
C THR A 116 0.69 -18.22 7.50
N LEU A 117 0.22 -17.01 7.70
CA LEU A 117 1.11 -15.85 7.77
C LEU A 117 1.96 -15.88 9.05
N TYR A 118 1.47 -16.53 10.12
CA TYR A 118 2.20 -16.73 11.36
C TYR A 118 3.55 -17.44 11.15
N ASP A 119 3.57 -18.54 10.37
CA ASP A 119 4.79 -19.28 10.09
C ASP A 119 5.71 -18.51 9.12
N ALA A 120 5.13 -17.79 8.16
CA ALA A 120 5.87 -16.88 7.29
C ALA A 120 6.58 -15.75 8.08
N ILE A 121 5.91 -15.17 9.08
CA ILE A 121 6.51 -14.17 9.98
C ILE A 121 7.70 -14.75 10.73
N LYS A 122 7.58 -15.97 11.28
CA LYS A 122 8.70 -16.64 11.97
C LYS A 122 9.89 -16.88 11.06
N TYR A 123 9.63 -17.36 9.85
CA TYR A 123 10.71 -17.56 8.86
C TYR A 123 11.40 -16.24 8.51
N LEU A 124 10.64 -15.17 8.25
CA LEU A 124 11.19 -13.85 7.95
C LEU A 124 11.94 -13.25 9.16
N GLN A 125 11.44 -13.46 10.38
CA GLN A 125 12.09 -12.99 11.60
C GLN A 125 13.51 -13.55 11.73
N GLU A 126 13.70 -14.83 11.37
CA GLU A 126 14.98 -15.51 11.45
C GLU A 126 15.92 -15.15 10.28
N ASN A 127 15.40 -15.08 9.06
CA ASN A 127 16.20 -15.10 7.84
C ASN A 127 16.36 -13.72 7.19
N LEU A 128 15.32 -12.86 7.20
CA LEU A 128 15.36 -11.55 6.54
C LEU A 128 16.48 -10.62 7.09
N PRO A 129 16.81 -10.62 8.41
CA PRO A 129 17.95 -9.83 8.92
C PRO A 129 19.33 -10.31 8.46
N LYS A 130 19.45 -11.55 7.98
CA LYS A 130 20.68 -12.12 7.44
C LYS A 130 20.84 -11.84 5.94
N TYR A 131 19.74 -11.51 5.27
CA TYR A 131 19.70 -11.24 3.84
C TYR A 131 20.14 -9.80 3.54
N ASN A 132 21.13 -9.63 2.67
CA ASN A 132 21.72 -8.32 2.36
C ASN A 132 21.36 -7.77 0.98
N GLY A 133 20.53 -8.48 0.21
CA GLY A 133 20.15 -8.11 -1.15
C GLY A 133 18.88 -7.24 -1.20
N LYS A 134 18.42 -6.99 -2.42
CA LYS A 134 17.13 -6.36 -2.70
C LYS A 134 16.02 -7.40 -2.66
N VAL A 135 14.86 -6.96 -2.23
CA VAL A 135 13.64 -7.79 -2.26
C VAL A 135 12.53 -7.11 -3.07
N THR A 136 11.64 -7.94 -3.59
CA THR A 136 10.31 -7.52 -4.01
C THR A 136 9.31 -8.08 -3.01
N VAL A 137 8.54 -7.20 -2.40
CA VAL A 137 7.43 -7.57 -1.51
C VAL A 137 6.12 -7.27 -2.22
N THR A 138 5.23 -8.25 -2.24
CA THR A 138 3.90 -8.10 -2.84
C THR A 138 2.81 -8.34 -1.81
N GLY A 139 1.64 -7.76 -2.05
CA GLY A 139 0.50 -7.96 -1.19
C GLY A 139 -0.67 -7.06 -1.53
N GLN A 140 -1.50 -6.80 -0.54
CA GLN A 140 -2.70 -5.97 -0.68
C GLN A 140 -2.56 -4.68 0.12
N MET A 141 -2.93 -3.56 -0.49
CA MET A 141 -3.16 -2.31 0.22
C MET A 141 -4.61 -2.30 0.72
N VAL A 142 -4.79 -2.01 1.99
CA VAL A 142 -6.10 -1.76 2.58
C VAL A 142 -6.08 -0.41 3.28
N LYS A 143 -7.21 0.26 3.28
CA LYS A 143 -7.40 1.52 4.01
C LYS A 143 -8.08 1.21 5.34
N GLU A 144 -7.41 1.54 6.43
CA GLU A 144 -7.96 1.39 7.77
C GLU A 144 -8.37 2.76 8.31
N PRO A 145 -9.63 2.93 8.76
CA PRO A 145 -10.07 4.17 9.38
C PRO A 145 -9.47 4.28 10.79
N TYR A 146 -8.94 5.44 11.12
CA TYR A 146 -8.46 5.79 12.45
C TYR A 146 -8.52 7.31 12.66
N ASN A 147 -9.12 7.77 13.76
CA ASN A 147 -9.27 9.19 14.11
C ASN A 147 -9.78 10.05 12.93
N GLY A 148 -10.87 9.63 12.29
CA GLY A 148 -11.49 10.37 11.18
C GLY A 148 -10.68 10.41 9.88
N LYS A 149 -9.57 9.67 9.79
CA LYS A 149 -8.71 9.60 8.59
C LYS A 149 -8.55 8.15 8.13
N TYR A 150 -8.23 7.98 6.84
CA TYR A 150 -7.83 6.69 6.28
C TYR A 150 -6.32 6.56 6.27
N TYR A 151 -5.82 5.42 6.75
CA TYR A 151 -4.41 5.05 6.73
C TYR A 151 -4.19 3.86 5.82
N ASP A 152 -3.18 3.97 4.97
CA ASP A 152 -2.82 2.90 4.05
C ASP A 152 -1.99 1.84 4.78
N LYS A 153 -2.45 0.60 4.70
CA LYS A 153 -1.80 -0.58 5.26
C LYS A 153 -1.39 -1.53 4.13
N PHE A 154 -0.12 -1.85 4.06
CA PHE A 154 0.44 -2.74 3.05
C PHE A 154 0.64 -4.14 3.64
N LYS A 155 -0.38 -4.99 3.49
CA LYS A 155 -0.40 -6.36 4.05
C LYS A 155 0.35 -7.32 3.13
N ILE A 156 1.42 -7.95 3.66
CA ILE A 156 2.34 -8.81 2.92
C ILE A 156 1.62 -10.11 2.49
N GLN A 157 1.87 -10.52 1.24
CA GLN A 157 1.51 -11.84 0.72
C GLN A 157 2.74 -12.63 0.27
N SER A 158 3.77 -11.95 -0.28
CA SER A 158 4.98 -12.64 -0.73
C SER A 158 6.21 -11.76 -0.61
N VAL A 159 7.37 -12.39 -0.44
CA VAL A 159 8.69 -11.74 -0.40
C VAL A 159 9.65 -12.54 -1.29
N TYR A 160 10.29 -11.87 -2.24
CA TYR A 160 11.22 -12.49 -3.19
C TYR A 160 12.55 -11.75 -3.23
N ALA A 161 13.65 -12.47 -3.16
CA ALA A 161 14.96 -11.96 -3.55
C ALA A 161 14.94 -11.56 -5.02
N VAL A 162 15.61 -10.47 -5.36
CA VAL A 162 15.73 -10.01 -6.74
C VAL A 162 17.15 -9.56 -7.03
N ALA A 163 17.52 -9.60 -8.32
CA ALA A 163 18.84 -9.17 -8.77
C ALA A 163 19.12 -7.69 -8.44
N ASP A 164 20.35 -7.34 -8.16
CA ASP A 164 20.76 -5.98 -7.75
C ASP A 164 20.54 -4.92 -8.83
N ASP A 165 20.54 -5.30 -10.10
CA ASP A 165 20.27 -4.44 -11.24
C ASP A 165 18.77 -4.17 -11.42
N LYS A 166 17.88 -4.91 -10.75
CA LYS A 166 16.46 -4.64 -10.80
C LYS A 166 16.17 -3.24 -10.25
N LYS A 167 15.42 -2.45 -11.02
CA LYS A 167 15.06 -1.09 -10.63
C LYS A 167 14.17 -1.09 -9.38
N ASN A 168 14.57 -0.29 -8.38
CA ASN A 168 13.73 -0.06 -7.22
C ASN A 168 12.46 0.68 -7.63
N ARG A 169 11.31 0.29 -7.10
CA ARG A 169 10.01 0.93 -7.35
C ARG A 169 9.00 0.57 -6.27
N LEU A 170 8.18 1.52 -5.90
CA LEU A 170 7.00 1.31 -5.08
C LEU A 170 5.77 1.36 -6.00
N LEU A 171 5.35 0.21 -6.54
CA LEU A 171 4.22 0.11 -7.47
C LEU A 171 2.95 -0.31 -6.76
N ILE A 172 1.84 0.32 -7.14
CA ILE A 172 0.50 -0.03 -6.71
C ILE A 172 -0.37 -0.21 -7.95
N THR A 173 -1.13 -1.28 -8.00
CA THR A 173 -2.12 -1.54 -9.03
C THR A 173 -3.51 -1.42 -8.41
N ALA A 174 -4.31 -0.49 -8.92
CA ALA A 174 -5.64 -0.18 -8.43
C ALA A 174 -6.64 -0.05 -9.56
N ASP A 175 -7.84 -0.59 -9.36
CA ASP A 175 -9.02 -0.26 -10.15
C ASP A 175 -9.58 1.06 -9.62
N ILE A 176 -9.39 2.14 -10.39
CA ILE A 176 -9.70 3.51 -9.98
C ILE A 176 -11.02 3.93 -10.62
N TYR A 177 -11.95 4.36 -9.78
CA TYR A 177 -13.24 4.90 -10.18
C TYR A 177 -13.19 6.43 -10.17
N TYR A 178 -13.54 7.06 -11.28
CA TYR A 178 -13.53 8.52 -11.44
C TYR A 178 -14.42 8.95 -12.59
N ASN A 179 -14.74 10.23 -12.66
CA ASN A 179 -15.52 10.85 -13.74
C ASN A 179 -14.89 12.19 -14.13
N LYS A 180 -15.54 12.93 -15.02
CA LYS A 180 -15.07 14.25 -15.45
C LYS A 180 -14.85 15.22 -14.29
N ASP A 181 -15.76 15.20 -13.30
CA ASP A 181 -15.75 16.14 -12.19
C ASP A 181 -14.70 15.77 -11.11
N SER A 182 -14.15 14.54 -11.19
CA SER A 182 -13.02 14.07 -10.36
C SER A 182 -11.66 14.65 -10.81
N VAL A 183 -11.56 15.27 -11.99
CA VAL A 183 -10.27 15.65 -12.59
C VAL A 183 -10.02 17.14 -12.44
N ASP A 184 -9.10 17.48 -11.52
CA ASP A 184 -8.65 18.85 -11.31
C ASP A 184 -7.36 19.15 -12.10
N LYS A 185 -7.43 20.16 -12.98
CA LYS A 185 -6.34 20.63 -13.84
C LYS A 185 -5.84 22.02 -13.46
N THR A 186 -6.13 22.49 -12.28
CA THR A 186 -5.77 23.85 -11.82
C THR A 186 -4.27 24.08 -11.99
N ASP A 187 -3.45 23.11 -11.60
CA ASP A 187 -1.97 23.21 -11.63
C ASP A 187 -1.33 22.73 -12.94
N TRP A 188 -2.15 22.42 -13.95
CA TRP A 188 -1.61 21.91 -15.22
C TRP A 188 -0.68 22.90 -15.94
N LYS A 189 -1.01 24.18 -15.93
CA LYS A 189 -0.23 25.21 -16.64
C LYS A 189 1.08 25.56 -15.92
N THR A 190 1.08 25.51 -14.58
CA THR A 190 2.19 25.93 -13.73
C THR A 190 3.12 24.79 -13.38
N GLU A 191 2.56 23.62 -12.99
CA GLU A 191 3.31 22.50 -12.43
C GLU A 191 3.26 21.25 -13.31
N LYS A 192 2.50 21.28 -14.42
CA LYS A 192 2.21 20.10 -15.25
C LYS A 192 1.61 18.96 -14.43
N LYS A 193 0.77 19.30 -13.47
CA LYS A 193 0.12 18.39 -12.51
C LYS A 193 -1.37 18.37 -12.72
N ILE A 194 -1.95 17.16 -12.67
CA ILE A 194 -3.39 16.90 -12.63
C ILE A 194 -3.66 16.08 -11.39
N VAL A 195 -4.68 16.47 -10.64
CA VAL A 195 -5.17 15.70 -9.49
C VAL A 195 -6.44 14.97 -9.92
N VAL A 196 -6.53 13.70 -9.55
CA VAL A 196 -7.72 12.87 -9.78
C VAL A 196 -8.26 12.44 -8.42
N ASP A 197 -9.35 13.07 -7.98
CA ASP A 197 -10.09 12.70 -6.78
C ASP A 197 -11.01 11.51 -7.12
N GLY A 198 -10.42 10.33 -7.06
CA GLY A 198 -11.08 9.07 -7.42
C GLY A 198 -11.46 8.23 -6.21
N TYR A 199 -11.88 7.01 -6.51
CA TYR A 199 -12.27 6.03 -5.50
C TYR A 199 -11.63 4.68 -5.82
N ILE A 200 -11.36 3.91 -4.77
CA ILE A 200 -11.01 2.49 -4.84
C ILE A 200 -12.10 1.69 -4.15
N GLN A 201 -12.33 0.46 -4.58
CA GLN A 201 -13.30 -0.41 -3.93
C GLN A 201 -12.60 -1.35 -2.95
N GLN A 202 -13.15 -1.47 -1.72
CA GLN A 202 -12.61 -2.32 -0.67
C GLN A 202 -13.74 -3.07 0.05
N TYR A 203 -13.49 -4.34 0.37
CA TYR A 203 -14.37 -5.10 1.24
C TYR A 203 -14.17 -4.64 2.69
N ILE A 204 -15.21 -4.17 3.33
CA ILE A 204 -15.18 -3.68 4.71
C ILE A 204 -15.43 -4.83 5.68
N ASN A 205 -16.62 -5.39 5.67
CA ASN A 205 -17.02 -6.51 6.53
C ASN A 205 -18.25 -7.23 5.92
N LYS A 206 -18.81 -8.20 6.64
CA LYS A 206 -19.95 -9.00 6.17
C LYS A 206 -21.24 -8.18 5.99
N ASP A 207 -21.43 -7.19 6.84
CA ASP A 207 -22.67 -6.42 6.89
C ASP A 207 -22.68 -5.30 5.83
N GLU A 208 -21.51 -4.69 5.59
CA GLU A 208 -21.35 -3.59 4.64
C GLU A 208 -20.91 -4.02 3.23
N GLY A 209 -20.27 -5.18 3.11
CA GLY A 209 -19.77 -5.67 1.83
C GLY A 209 -18.62 -4.87 1.26
N ASN A 210 -18.65 -4.66 -0.07
CA ASN A 210 -17.70 -3.80 -0.77
C ASN A 210 -18.19 -2.37 -0.78
N LYS A 211 -17.30 -1.44 -0.42
CA LYS A 211 -17.58 0.00 -0.40
C LYS A 211 -16.53 0.77 -1.19
N PHE A 212 -16.91 1.94 -1.70
CA PHE A 212 -15.99 2.89 -2.32
C PHE A 212 -15.33 3.77 -1.27
N ILE A 213 -14.00 3.85 -1.32
CA ILE A 213 -13.22 4.68 -0.41
C ILE A 213 -12.52 5.75 -1.22
N PRO A 214 -12.63 7.03 -0.85
CA PRO A 214 -11.96 8.13 -1.54
C PRO A 214 -10.43 7.93 -1.55
N GLN A 215 -9.84 8.17 -2.69
CA GLN A 215 -8.39 8.15 -2.87
C GLN A 215 -7.98 9.15 -3.93
N GLN A 216 -7.07 10.03 -3.56
CA GLN A 216 -6.48 10.97 -4.50
C GLN A 216 -5.33 10.34 -5.27
N PHE A 217 -5.29 10.58 -6.56
CA PHE A 217 -4.21 10.20 -7.46
C PHE A 217 -3.65 11.44 -8.14
N VAL A 218 -2.39 11.38 -8.54
CA VAL A 218 -1.71 12.51 -9.17
C VAL A 218 -1.10 12.07 -10.49
N PHE A 219 -1.36 12.81 -11.55
CA PHE A 219 -0.58 12.71 -12.77
C PHE A 219 0.39 13.88 -12.85
N ASN A 220 1.69 13.57 -12.84
CA ASN A 220 2.74 14.57 -12.91
C ASN A 220 3.51 14.43 -14.23
N ALA A 221 3.41 15.43 -15.08
CA ALA A 221 4.04 15.49 -16.39
C ALA A 221 5.28 16.40 -16.44
N SER A 222 5.78 16.90 -15.32
CA SER A 222 6.92 17.81 -15.27
C SER A 222 8.21 17.26 -15.91
N LYS A 223 8.36 15.92 -15.93
CA LYS A 223 9.50 15.22 -16.54
C LYS A 223 9.34 14.93 -18.04
N TYR A 224 8.19 15.29 -18.64
CA TYR A 224 7.97 15.11 -20.08
C TYR A 224 8.50 16.33 -20.83
N ASP A 225 9.53 16.11 -21.65
CA ASP A 225 10.06 17.15 -22.55
C ASP A 225 9.10 17.35 -23.72
N GLU A 226 8.52 18.54 -23.82
CA GLU A 226 7.58 18.93 -24.89
C GLU A 226 8.25 18.97 -26.29
N ASN A 227 9.56 19.06 -26.37
CA ASN A 227 10.32 19.01 -27.63
C ASN A 227 10.64 17.57 -28.06
N ASN A 228 10.40 16.57 -27.19
CA ASN A 228 10.65 15.17 -27.50
C ASN A 228 9.37 14.50 -28.01
N GLU A 229 9.34 14.14 -29.29
CA GLU A 229 8.19 13.50 -29.95
C GLU A 229 7.69 12.22 -29.25
N LYS A 230 8.60 11.43 -28.63
CA LYS A 230 8.21 10.25 -27.88
C LYS A 230 7.49 10.62 -26.58
N HIS A 231 7.99 11.62 -25.86
CA HIS A 231 7.35 12.12 -24.64
C HIS A 231 5.98 12.72 -24.95
N LYS A 232 5.86 13.48 -26.02
CA LYS A 232 4.59 14.04 -26.47
C LYS A 232 3.55 12.94 -26.77
N LYS A 233 3.93 11.94 -27.58
CA LYS A 233 3.04 10.80 -27.87
C LYS A 233 2.63 10.03 -26.63
N LEU A 234 3.56 9.83 -25.67
CA LEU A 234 3.27 9.15 -24.40
C LEU A 234 2.35 10.00 -23.52
N LEU A 235 2.54 11.31 -23.50
CA LEU A 235 1.65 12.24 -22.80
C LEU A 235 0.25 12.19 -23.39
N ASP A 236 0.11 12.33 -24.71
CA ASP A 236 -1.17 12.27 -25.43
C ASP A 236 -1.88 10.93 -25.16
N TYR A 237 -1.13 9.82 -25.15
CA TYR A 237 -1.66 8.50 -24.84
C TYR A 237 -2.26 8.44 -23.43
N LYS A 238 -1.54 8.93 -22.41
CA LYS A 238 -2.03 8.91 -21.01
C LYS A 238 -3.20 9.85 -20.80
N MET A 239 -3.18 11.02 -21.44
CA MET A 239 -4.24 12.01 -21.34
C MET A 239 -5.59 11.49 -21.84
N LYS A 240 -5.62 10.53 -22.78
CA LYS A 240 -6.88 9.87 -23.23
C LYS A 240 -7.63 9.18 -22.09
N TYR A 241 -6.88 8.73 -21.06
CA TYR A 241 -7.44 7.98 -19.92
C TYR A 241 -7.57 8.84 -18.66
N ILE A 242 -6.96 10.02 -18.62
CA ILE A 242 -7.04 10.94 -17.49
C ILE A 242 -8.10 12.02 -17.77
N ASP A 243 -8.07 12.60 -18.97
CA ASP A 243 -8.97 13.68 -19.38
C ASP A 243 -10.27 13.15 -19.97
N ILE A 244 -11.07 12.51 -19.13
CA ILE A 244 -12.35 11.93 -19.54
C ILE A 244 -13.45 12.99 -19.60
N SER A 245 -14.42 12.77 -20.49
CA SER A 245 -15.53 13.73 -20.74
C SER A 245 -16.85 13.34 -20.10
N LYS A 246 -17.01 12.07 -19.71
CA LYS A 246 -18.25 11.56 -19.14
C LYS A 246 -18.43 12.00 -17.69
N LYS A 247 -19.67 12.37 -17.34
CA LYS A 247 -20.08 12.66 -15.97
C LYS A 247 -20.47 11.41 -15.17
N THR A 248 -20.84 10.33 -15.87
CA THR A 248 -21.09 9.03 -15.22
C THR A 248 -19.80 8.45 -14.71
N MET A 249 -19.86 7.72 -13.61
CA MET A 249 -18.72 7.08 -13.03
C MET A 249 -18.16 6.01 -13.98
N GLN A 250 -16.87 6.06 -14.21
CA GLN A 250 -16.11 5.12 -15.02
C GLN A 250 -14.95 4.58 -14.20
N HIS A 251 -14.39 3.47 -14.63
CA HIS A 251 -13.22 2.92 -13.94
C HIS A 251 -12.18 2.34 -14.91
N LEU A 252 -10.94 2.30 -14.45
CA LEU A 252 -9.81 1.76 -15.20
C LEU A 252 -8.76 1.21 -14.22
N LEU A 253 -8.17 0.09 -14.59
CA LEU A 253 -7.03 -0.46 -13.86
C LEU A 253 -5.78 0.35 -14.16
N TRP A 254 -5.19 0.94 -13.12
CA TRP A 254 -3.97 1.72 -13.21
C TRP A 254 -2.82 1.10 -12.43
N GLU A 255 -1.62 1.15 -13.01
CA GLU A 255 -0.38 1.06 -12.26
C GLU A 255 0.03 2.45 -11.81
N CYS A 256 0.23 2.61 -10.51
CA CYS A 256 0.65 3.86 -9.90
C CYS A 256 2.04 3.67 -9.28
N VAL A 257 2.85 4.73 -9.30
CA VAL A 257 4.07 4.81 -8.49
C VAL A 257 3.75 5.55 -7.20
N MET A 258 4.02 4.93 -6.07
CA MET A 258 3.90 5.58 -4.77
C MET A 258 5.14 6.42 -4.49
N LEU A 259 4.94 7.68 -4.18
CA LEU A 259 5.91 8.55 -3.52
C LEU A 259 5.48 8.71 -2.06
N ASN A 260 6.28 8.23 -1.14
CA ASN A 260 6.07 8.41 0.30
C ASN A 260 7.36 8.94 0.93
N GLY A 261 7.54 10.24 0.83
CA GLY A 261 8.76 10.92 1.22
C GLY A 261 8.89 12.25 0.50
N ALA A 262 10.08 12.56 0.00
CA ALA A 262 10.34 13.78 -0.71
C ALA A 262 10.98 13.50 -2.08
N GLU A 263 10.63 14.26 -3.10
CA GLU A 263 11.38 14.21 -4.36
C GLU A 263 12.79 14.78 -4.16
N THR A 264 13.75 14.14 -4.80
CA THR A 264 15.09 14.71 -4.90
C THR A 264 15.01 15.93 -5.82
N VAL A 265 15.34 17.09 -5.29
CA VAL A 265 15.48 18.32 -6.09
C VAL A 265 16.85 18.29 -6.74
N GLU A 266 16.89 18.32 -8.06
CA GLU A 266 18.15 18.45 -8.79
C GLU A 266 18.71 19.84 -8.53
N PHE A 267 19.93 19.90 -8.00
CA PHE A 267 20.68 21.12 -7.83
C PHE A 267 21.57 21.29 -9.06
N ASP A 268 21.32 22.31 -9.84
CA ASP A 268 22.04 22.58 -11.08
C ASP A 268 22.75 23.94 -11.05
N GLU A 269 23.52 24.21 -12.09
CA GLU A 269 24.27 25.45 -12.23
C GLU A 269 23.41 26.71 -12.31
N SER A 270 22.11 26.60 -12.62
CA SER A 270 21.22 27.77 -12.68
C SER A 270 20.99 28.39 -11.30
N GLN A 271 21.12 27.57 -10.26
CA GLN A 271 20.95 27.98 -8.86
C GLN A 271 22.22 28.61 -8.25
N LEU A 272 23.33 28.63 -9.00
CA LEU A 272 24.60 29.18 -8.56
C LEU A 272 24.70 30.67 -8.84
N THR A 273 25.34 31.42 -7.92
CA THR A 273 25.75 32.78 -8.15
C THR A 273 26.89 32.85 -9.17
N LYS A 274 27.09 34.01 -9.76
CA LYS A 274 28.18 34.22 -10.72
C LYS A 274 29.58 33.89 -10.14
N ALA A 275 29.83 34.26 -8.89
CA ALA A 275 31.08 33.94 -8.20
C ALA A 275 31.27 32.43 -7.94
N GLN A 276 30.20 31.70 -7.67
CA GLN A 276 30.22 30.23 -7.46
C GLN A 276 30.51 29.51 -8.79
N LYS A 277 29.92 29.95 -9.90
CA LYS A 277 30.23 29.43 -11.24
C LYS A 277 31.69 29.62 -11.62
N GLU A 278 32.23 30.80 -11.34
CA GLU A 278 33.65 31.09 -11.58
C GLU A 278 34.59 30.17 -10.78
N GLN A 279 34.25 29.85 -9.54
CA GLN A 279 35.03 28.89 -8.74
C GLN A 279 34.99 27.46 -9.30
N ILE A 280 33.86 27.04 -9.91
CA ILE A 280 33.76 25.74 -10.59
C ILE A 280 34.58 25.75 -11.87
N GLU A 281 34.48 26.81 -12.69
CA GLU A 281 35.26 26.96 -13.92
C GLU A 281 36.77 26.94 -13.66
N LEU A 282 37.21 27.53 -12.55
CA LEU A 282 38.60 27.52 -12.10
C LEU A 282 39.05 26.21 -11.44
N GLY A 283 38.12 25.21 -11.28
CA GLY A 283 38.41 23.92 -10.64
C GLY A 283 38.67 24.00 -9.13
N ILE A 284 38.35 25.14 -8.48
CA ILE A 284 38.53 25.34 -7.03
C ILE A 284 37.48 24.59 -6.25
N ARG A 285 36.25 24.49 -6.79
CA ARG A 285 35.07 23.84 -6.19
C ARG A 285 34.35 23.04 -7.24
N THR A 286 33.51 22.11 -6.76
CA THR A 286 32.56 21.35 -7.57
C THR A 286 31.14 21.84 -7.34
N LEU A 287 30.18 21.49 -8.21
CA LEU A 287 28.77 21.81 -8.04
C LEU A 287 28.24 21.31 -6.67
N ASN A 288 28.69 20.13 -6.24
CA ASN A 288 28.29 19.54 -4.96
C ASN A 288 28.76 20.33 -3.73
N ASP A 289 29.86 21.07 -3.82
CA ASP A 289 30.37 21.88 -2.71
C ASP A 289 29.47 23.08 -2.39
N PHE A 290 28.65 23.50 -3.34
CA PHE A 290 27.71 24.61 -3.19
C PHE A 290 26.28 24.16 -2.87
N ARG A 291 26.04 22.86 -2.86
CA ARG A 291 24.72 22.31 -2.54
C ARG A 291 24.40 22.56 -1.06
N PRO A 292 23.33 23.32 -0.73
CA PRO A 292 22.96 23.55 0.66
C PRO A 292 22.60 22.23 1.37
N ALA A 293 23.09 22.06 2.57
CA ALA A 293 22.74 20.90 3.39
C ALA A 293 21.21 20.90 3.62
N GLY A 294 20.53 19.80 3.27
CA GLY A 294 19.07 19.68 3.38
C GLY A 294 18.26 20.15 2.16
N SER A 295 18.85 20.85 1.16
CA SER A 295 18.13 21.34 -0.03
C SER A 295 17.95 20.30 -1.13
N ILE A 296 18.35 19.05 -0.88
CA ILE A 296 18.26 17.95 -1.84
C ILE A 296 16.81 17.45 -1.97
N PHE A 297 15.94 17.85 -1.05
CA PHE A 297 14.63 17.28 -0.88
C PHE A 297 13.56 18.36 -0.93
N GLY A 298 12.56 18.14 -1.76
CA GLY A 298 11.31 18.89 -1.73
C GLY A 298 10.51 18.61 -0.46
N ASP A 299 9.32 19.16 -0.39
CA ASP A 299 8.38 18.88 0.69
C ASP A 299 8.05 17.37 0.77
N ARG A 300 7.90 16.87 1.99
CA ARG A 300 7.52 15.47 2.19
C ARG A 300 6.05 15.28 1.87
N VAL A 301 5.76 14.33 0.97
CA VAL A 301 4.42 14.05 0.50
C VAL A 301 4.17 12.55 0.42
N THR A 302 2.89 12.18 0.48
CA THR A 302 2.44 10.83 0.11
C THR A 302 1.53 10.98 -1.10
N GLU A 303 1.98 10.51 -2.26
CA GLU A 303 1.24 10.59 -3.53
C GLU A 303 1.19 9.24 -4.22
N TYR A 304 0.05 8.94 -4.85
CA TYR A 304 -0.11 7.83 -5.78
C TYR A 304 -0.10 8.39 -7.20
N ARG A 305 1.04 8.27 -7.89
CA ARG A 305 1.23 8.85 -9.21
C ARG A 305 0.79 7.90 -10.30
N LEU A 306 -0.19 8.29 -11.10
CA LEU A 306 -0.66 7.55 -12.26
C LEU A 306 0.51 7.31 -13.22
N PHE A 307 0.89 6.05 -13.38
CA PHE A 307 2.06 5.69 -14.19
C PHE A 307 1.66 5.07 -15.52
N ASP A 308 0.85 4.02 -15.53
CA ASP A 308 0.46 3.31 -16.76
C ASP A 308 -0.95 2.72 -16.65
N PRO A 309 -1.85 2.97 -17.63
CA PRO A 309 -3.13 2.30 -17.70
C PRO A 309 -2.92 0.82 -18.08
N LYS A 310 -3.48 -0.10 -17.29
CA LYS A 310 -3.38 -1.55 -17.53
C LYS A 310 -4.53 -2.00 -18.41
N LEU A 311 -4.31 -2.04 -19.73
CA LEU A 311 -5.29 -2.45 -20.72
C LEU A 311 -5.32 -3.98 -20.87
N THR A 312 -5.79 -4.66 -19.83
CA THR A 312 -5.85 -6.13 -19.77
C THR A 312 -7.18 -6.61 -19.20
N GLY A 313 -7.60 -7.82 -19.53
CA GLY A 313 -8.85 -8.40 -19.05
C GLY A 313 -10.05 -7.55 -19.43
N ASP A 314 -10.88 -7.18 -18.45
CA ASP A 314 -12.08 -6.34 -18.65
C ASP A 314 -11.75 -4.93 -19.16
N PHE A 315 -10.49 -4.49 -19.05
CA PHE A 315 -9.99 -3.18 -19.48
C PHE A 315 -9.23 -3.21 -20.82
N ALA A 316 -9.29 -4.31 -21.57
CA ALA A 316 -8.53 -4.45 -22.83
C ALA A 316 -8.87 -3.35 -23.85
N ASP A 317 -10.11 -2.88 -23.85
CA ASP A 317 -10.61 -1.83 -24.75
C ASP A 317 -10.53 -0.40 -24.11
N GLY A 318 -10.00 -0.28 -22.90
CA GLY A 318 -9.82 0.98 -22.17
C GLY A 318 -10.74 1.16 -20.97
N ILE A 319 -11.20 2.39 -20.78
CA ILE A 319 -12.08 2.78 -19.66
C ILE A 319 -13.44 2.09 -19.77
N VAL A 320 -13.93 1.59 -18.65
CA VAL A 320 -15.22 0.89 -18.53
C VAL A 320 -16.21 1.75 -17.73
N ASP A 321 -17.47 1.75 -18.15
CA ASP A 321 -18.55 2.38 -17.35
C ASP A 321 -18.81 1.53 -16.10
N ALA A 322 -19.06 2.18 -14.95
CA ALA A 322 -19.25 1.49 -13.68
C ALA A 322 -20.60 0.73 -13.56
N ASP A 323 -21.45 0.77 -14.61
CA ASP A 323 -22.80 0.15 -14.66
C ASP A 323 -23.67 0.49 -13.42
N MET A 324 -23.58 1.70 -12.94
CA MET A 324 -24.15 2.19 -11.70
C MET A 324 -24.60 3.64 -11.87
N SER A 325 -25.76 3.99 -11.37
CA SER A 325 -26.21 5.38 -11.35
C SER A 325 -25.41 6.21 -10.33
N ALA A 326 -25.47 7.54 -10.45
CA ALA A 326 -24.77 8.42 -9.52
C ALA A 326 -25.27 8.25 -8.07
N SER A 327 -26.58 8.07 -7.86
CA SER A 327 -27.15 7.85 -6.54
C SER A 327 -26.72 6.50 -5.94
N GLU A 328 -26.73 5.42 -6.75
CA GLU A 328 -26.24 4.11 -6.28
C GLU A 328 -24.76 4.16 -5.91
N PHE A 329 -23.96 4.94 -6.65
CA PHE A 329 -22.55 5.13 -6.33
C PHE A 329 -22.37 5.87 -5.01
N GLU A 330 -23.11 6.96 -4.78
CA GLU A 330 -23.07 7.74 -3.55
C GLU A 330 -23.47 6.90 -2.33
N ASP A 331 -24.47 6.03 -2.44
CA ASP A 331 -24.92 5.12 -1.38
C ASP A 331 -23.86 4.06 -1.01
N GLU A 332 -22.97 3.74 -1.95
CA GLU A 332 -21.90 2.77 -1.75
C GLU A 332 -20.56 3.40 -1.30
N ILE A 333 -20.50 4.73 -1.12
CA ILE A 333 -19.32 5.38 -0.53
C ILE A 333 -19.27 5.08 0.96
N TYR A 334 -18.11 4.58 1.42
CA TYR A 334 -17.91 4.34 2.85
C TYR A 334 -17.74 5.67 3.59
N VAL A 335 -18.68 5.96 4.45
CA VAL A 335 -18.62 7.10 5.34
C VAL A 335 -18.15 6.62 6.70
N MET A 336 -16.99 7.11 7.13
CA MET A 336 -16.51 6.83 8.49
C MET A 336 -17.50 7.39 9.52
N ALA A 337 -17.83 6.56 10.52
CA ALA A 337 -18.56 7.07 11.68
C ALA A 337 -17.71 8.20 12.31
N SER A 338 -18.37 9.33 12.63
CA SER A 338 -17.74 10.39 13.41
C SER A 338 -17.30 9.84 14.78
N ASP A 339 -16.27 10.41 15.39
CA ASP A 339 -15.69 9.94 16.65
C ASP A 339 -16.71 9.74 17.78
N GLU A 340 -17.83 10.50 17.76
CA GLU A 340 -18.95 10.34 18.69
C GLU A 340 -19.69 9.00 18.55
N ASN A 341 -19.59 8.33 17.37
CA ASN A 341 -20.21 7.03 17.11
C ASN A 341 -19.23 5.85 17.19
N MET A 342 -17.92 6.09 17.17
CA MET A 342 -16.91 5.01 17.24
C MET A 342 -16.91 4.30 18.57
N ASP A 343 -17.07 5.02 19.68
CA ASP A 343 -17.23 4.43 21.03
C ASP A 343 -18.48 3.54 21.14
N ASP A 344 -19.56 3.91 20.47
CA ASP A 344 -20.79 3.12 20.46
C ASP A 344 -20.71 1.90 19.53
N VAL A 345 -19.96 1.98 18.43
CA VAL A 345 -19.70 0.83 17.54
C VAL A 345 -18.72 -0.14 18.18
N MET A 346 -17.68 0.34 18.86
CA MET A 346 -16.78 -0.51 19.63
C MET A 346 -17.50 -1.19 20.81
N LYS A 347 -18.31 -0.46 21.57
CA LYS A 347 -19.13 -1.01 22.66
C LYS A 347 -20.17 -2.03 22.17
N LYS A 348 -20.71 -1.87 20.95
CA LYS A 348 -21.62 -2.85 20.34
C LYS A 348 -20.90 -4.09 19.82
N ALA A 349 -19.66 -3.96 19.32
CA ALA A 349 -18.85 -5.09 18.91
C ALA A 349 -18.38 -5.93 20.13
N GLU A 350 -17.98 -5.27 21.22
CA GLU A 350 -17.59 -5.93 22.47
C GLU A 350 -18.76 -6.62 23.16
N LYS A 351 -19.98 -6.06 23.11
CA LYS A 351 -21.18 -6.69 23.69
C LYS A 351 -21.70 -7.94 22.95
N LYS A 352 -21.26 -8.21 21.74
CA LYS A 352 -21.67 -9.42 20.99
C LYS A 352 -20.85 -10.67 21.33
N ASP A 353 -19.73 -10.53 22.03
CA ASP A 353 -18.81 -11.64 22.34
C ASP A 353 -18.68 -11.99 23.83
N GLU A 354 -19.54 -11.45 24.73
CA GLU A 354 -19.49 -11.82 26.15
C GLU A 354 -20.51 -12.95 26.47
N PRO A 355 -20.04 -14.08 27.03
CA PRO A 355 -20.92 -14.96 27.82
C PRO A 355 -21.19 -14.28 29.15
N LYS A 356 -22.47 -14.21 29.54
CA LYS A 356 -22.94 -13.69 30.83
C LYS A 356 -22.19 -14.34 31.99
N VAL A 357 -21.48 -13.55 32.76
CA VAL A 357 -21.09 -13.86 34.14
C VAL A 357 -21.25 -12.58 34.98
N GLU A 358 -21.78 -12.74 36.17
CA GLU A 358 -22.26 -11.76 37.11
C GLU A 358 -21.16 -10.84 37.72
N GLU A 359 -21.62 -9.69 38.19
CA GLU A 359 -20.89 -8.55 38.71
C GLU A 359 -20.01 -8.85 39.94
N GLU A 360 -18.83 -8.20 39.97
CA GLU A 360 -18.27 -7.59 41.18
C GLU A 360 -17.48 -6.34 40.85
N GLU A 361 -17.85 -5.22 41.49
CA GLU A 361 -17.27 -3.90 41.32
C GLU A 361 -15.88 -3.77 41.99
N THR A 362 -14.91 -3.18 41.30
CA THR A 362 -13.90 -2.35 41.98
C THR A 362 -13.36 -1.26 41.03
N LYS A 363 -13.44 -0.03 41.52
CA LYS A 363 -12.91 1.19 40.92
C LYS A 363 -11.38 1.23 41.05
N THR A 364 -10.69 1.75 40.04
CA THR A 364 -9.63 2.77 40.24
C THR A 364 -9.14 3.37 38.92
N ASP A 365 -8.94 4.70 39.01
CA ASP A 365 -8.48 5.63 37.97
C ASP A 365 -7.09 5.36 37.43
N SER A 366 -6.88 5.70 36.15
CA SER A 366 -5.87 6.65 35.63
C SER A 366 -5.70 6.56 34.10
N GLU A 367 -5.99 7.64 33.42
CA GLU A 367 -5.67 7.86 32.01
C GLU A 367 -4.16 8.11 31.83
N PRO A 368 -3.54 7.69 30.72
CA PRO A 368 -2.28 8.28 30.27
C PRO A 368 -2.49 9.23 29.09
N GLU A 369 -2.03 10.45 29.27
CA GLU A 369 -1.84 11.46 28.22
C GLU A 369 -0.95 10.91 27.09
N VAL A 370 -1.37 11.15 25.85
CA VAL A 370 -0.63 10.79 24.64
C VAL A 370 0.02 12.06 24.09
N ASP A 371 1.34 12.09 24.07
CA ASP A 371 2.16 13.16 23.50
C ASP A 371 2.15 13.06 21.94
N GLU A 372 1.84 14.16 21.26
CA GLU A 372 1.68 14.23 19.79
C GLU A 372 3.01 14.17 19.00
N ASP A 373 4.18 14.21 19.66
CA ASP A 373 5.48 14.33 18.99
C ASP A 373 6.12 13.00 18.52
N ASP A 374 5.45 11.86 18.68
CA ASP A 374 6.03 10.53 18.45
C ASP A 374 5.50 9.78 17.21
N LEU A 375 4.87 10.47 16.24
CA LEU A 375 4.31 9.88 15.03
C LEU A 375 5.24 9.92 13.79
N PHE A 376 6.57 9.97 14.02
CA PHE A 376 7.54 9.89 12.90
C PHE A 376 8.59 8.82 13.12
#